data_01f820f0952a3ab941cba7ed4f2d7041
#
_entry.id   01f820f0952a3ab941cba7ed4f2d7041
#
_cell.length_a   1.000
_cell.length_b   1.000
_cell.length_c   1.000
_cell.angle_alpha   90.00
_cell.angle_beta   90.00
_cell.angle_gamma   90.00
#
_symmetry.space_group_name_H-M   'P 1'
#
loop_
_entity.id
_entity.type
_entity.pdbx_description
1 polymer ?
#
loop_
_entity_poly.entity_id
_entity_poly.type
_entity_poly.pdbx_seq_one_letter_code
_entity_poly.pdbx_strand_id
1 'polypeptide(L)'
;MTELTTIAFDIETTGFETDDKLTVVGFDSAVSSRVFLNTGGSTPTTGLADRVNDTLQTPVQLTLHDSEPELLTELATFVTSTLTQRDAKLVAYNGERWNGGFDLPFLRTRFCTHGLEWPFGTLPYVDVMDVFEKRFNTSEDSLSGVYGELIGSGLNDLDPFADSGEAVTVWEAGAYEPLITHNVADIRRTRALMELAERYCSKSDFSMKSLEPVI
;
A
#
# COMPACT_ATOMS: atom_id res chain seq x y z
N MET A 1 18.85 16.72 11.42
CA MET A 1 18.18 16.07 10.28
C MET A 1 16.75 15.87 10.71
N THR A 2 15.81 16.43 9.99
CA THR A 2 14.38 16.24 10.22
C THR A 2 14.08 14.75 10.05
N GLU A 3 13.30 14.16 10.92
CA GLU A 3 12.87 12.78 10.82
C GLU A 3 11.78 12.71 9.74
N LEU A 4 11.95 11.83 8.76
CA LEU A 4 10.97 11.69 7.67
C LEU A 4 9.71 10.99 8.20
N THR A 5 8.55 11.51 7.86
CA THR A 5 7.27 10.88 8.17
C THR A 5 7.12 9.59 7.36
N THR A 6 6.82 8.48 8.04
CA THR A 6 6.54 7.21 7.38
C THR A 6 5.17 7.23 6.72
N ILE A 7 5.13 6.93 5.42
CA ILE A 7 3.91 6.70 4.64
C ILE A 7 3.98 5.27 4.12
N ALA A 8 3.24 4.37 4.75
CA ALA A 8 3.11 3.01 4.26
C ALA A 8 2.17 2.97 3.06
N PHE A 9 2.48 2.10 2.11
CA PHE A 9 1.67 1.97 0.90
C PHE A 9 1.61 0.50 0.46
N ASP A 10 0.51 0.15 -0.20
CA ASP A 10 0.23 -1.17 -0.74
C ASP A 10 -0.80 -1.07 -1.88
N ILE A 11 -0.83 -2.05 -2.79
CA ILE A 11 -1.77 -2.09 -3.91
C ILE A 11 -2.49 -3.43 -4.01
N GLU A 12 -3.73 -3.38 -4.58
CA GLU A 12 -4.44 -4.57 -5.05
C GLU A 12 -4.62 -4.51 -6.56
N THR A 13 -4.64 -5.68 -7.19
CA THR A 13 -4.70 -5.82 -8.64
C THR A 13 -5.62 -6.98 -9.05
N THR A 14 -5.98 -7.05 -10.33
CA THR A 14 -6.72 -8.20 -10.87
C THR A 14 -5.84 -9.41 -11.17
N GLY A 15 -4.52 -9.29 -11.00
CA GLY A 15 -3.53 -10.33 -11.25
C GLY A 15 -2.13 -9.74 -11.40
N PHE A 16 -1.21 -10.53 -11.94
CA PHE A 16 0.22 -10.22 -11.99
C PHE A 16 0.74 -9.92 -13.40
N GLU A 17 -0.11 -10.02 -14.41
CA GLU A 17 0.28 -9.86 -15.80
C GLU A 17 0.23 -8.38 -16.24
N THR A 18 0.84 -8.09 -17.40
CA THR A 18 0.96 -6.71 -17.91
C THR A 18 -0.39 -6.06 -18.24
N ASP A 19 -1.39 -6.84 -18.59
CA ASP A 19 -2.75 -6.40 -18.94
C ASP A 19 -3.73 -6.42 -17.75
N ASP A 20 -3.27 -6.92 -16.59
CA ASP A 20 -4.03 -6.80 -15.35
C ASP A 20 -4.18 -5.34 -14.90
N LYS A 21 -5.17 -5.07 -14.07
CA LYS A 21 -5.56 -3.72 -13.68
C LYS A 21 -5.27 -3.47 -12.20
N LEU A 22 -4.92 -2.23 -11.92
CA LEU A 22 -4.89 -1.71 -10.57
C LEU A 22 -6.32 -1.55 -10.05
N THR A 23 -6.62 -2.14 -8.90
CA THR A 23 -7.94 -2.09 -8.27
C THR A 23 -7.96 -1.19 -7.04
N VAL A 24 -6.95 -1.25 -6.20
CA VAL A 24 -6.81 -0.41 -4.99
C VAL A 24 -5.39 0.11 -4.87
N VAL A 25 -5.26 1.33 -4.37
CA VAL A 25 -4.00 1.87 -3.83
C VAL A 25 -4.28 2.47 -2.46
N GLY A 26 -3.61 1.96 -1.44
CA GLY A 26 -3.72 2.44 -0.08
C GLY A 26 -2.46 3.16 0.41
N PHE A 27 -2.67 4.19 1.22
CA PHE A 27 -1.61 4.87 1.97
C PHE A 27 -2.01 5.01 3.43
N ASP A 28 -1.08 4.74 4.34
CA ASP A 28 -1.29 4.96 5.78
C ASP A 28 -0.19 5.80 6.40
N SER A 29 -0.61 6.74 7.21
CA SER A 29 0.25 7.60 8.02
C SER A 29 -0.20 7.56 9.47
N ALA A 30 0.57 8.15 10.39
CA ALA A 30 0.20 8.23 11.80
C ALA A 30 -1.15 8.94 12.06
N VAL A 31 -1.67 9.69 11.10
CA VAL A 31 -2.89 10.52 11.28
C VAL A 31 -4.09 10.03 10.48
N SER A 32 -3.90 9.32 9.36
CA SER A 32 -5.01 8.85 8.52
C SER A 32 -4.56 7.82 7.50
N SER A 33 -5.51 6.96 7.11
CA SER A 33 -5.40 6.10 5.92
C SER A 33 -6.15 6.76 4.76
N ARG A 34 -5.61 6.65 3.54
CA ARG A 34 -6.26 7.08 2.29
C ARG A 34 -6.25 5.94 1.29
N VAL A 35 -7.40 5.70 0.67
CA VAL A 35 -7.58 4.60 -0.29
C VAL A 35 -8.20 5.14 -1.58
N PHE A 36 -7.63 4.74 -2.70
CA PHE A 36 -8.13 4.97 -4.05
C PHE A 36 -8.64 3.63 -4.58
N LEU A 37 -9.91 3.57 -4.96
CA LEU A 37 -10.56 2.38 -5.50
C LEU A 37 -10.94 2.59 -6.96
N ASN A 38 -10.51 1.69 -7.82
CA ASN A 38 -11.03 1.53 -9.18
C ASN A 38 -12.23 0.58 -9.15
N THR A 39 -13.42 1.07 -9.47
CA THR A 39 -14.65 0.28 -9.49
C THR A 39 -14.87 -0.49 -10.78
N GLY A 40 -14.03 -0.24 -11.81
CA GLY A 40 -14.21 -0.82 -13.14
C GLY A 40 -15.54 -0.39 -13.82
N GLY A 41 -16.11 0.77 -13.41
CA GLY A 41 -17.40 1.27 -13.88
C GLY A 41 -18.62 0.70 -13.16
N SER A 42 -18.39 -0.15 -12.15
CA SER A 42 -19.48 -0.67 -11.30
C SER A 42 -19.88 0.36 -10.25
N THR A 43 -21.18 0.44 -9.95
CA THR A 43 -21.68 1.34 -8.92
C THR A 43 -21.55 0.69 -7.53
N PRO A 44 -20.74 1.24 -6.62
CA PRO A 44 -20.63 0.70 -5.27
C PRO A 44 -21.93 0.79 -4.50
N THR A 45 -22.12 -0.15 -3.58
CA THR A 45 -23.27 -0.13 -2.66
C THR A 45 -23.27 1.15 -1.84
N THR A 46 -24.42 1.78 -1.69
CA THR A 46 -24.60 3.02 -0.90
C THR A 46 -24.00 2.90 0.51
N GLY A 47 -23.29 3.93 0.97
CA GLY A 47 -22.69 3.96 2.30
C GLY A 47 -21.40 3.12 2.43
N LEU A 48 -20.69 2.81 1.34
CA LEU A 48 -19.44 2.03 1.39
C LEU A 48 -18.42 2.64 2.35
N ALA A 49 -18.18 3.94 2.28
CA ALA A 49 -17.21 4.61 3.15
C ALA A 49 -17.59 4.51 4.65
N ASP A 50 -18.87 4.62 4.97
CA ASP A 50 -19.34 4.50 6.35
C ASP A 50 -19.12 3.07 6.88
N ARG A 51 -19.46 2.05 6.08
CA ARG A 51 -19.23 0.65 6.47
C ARG A 51 -17.76 0.32 6.66
N VAL A 52 -16.90 0.78 5.77
CA VAL A 52 -15.44 0.63 5.91
C VAL A 52 -14.96 1.27 7.21
N ASN A 53 -15.40 2.49 7.50
CA ASN A 53 -15.03 3.20 8.72
C ASN A 53 -15.56 2.50 9.98
N ASP A 54 -16.78 1.95 9.92
CA ASP A 54 -17.39 1.19 11.02
C ASP A 54 -16.62 -0.11 11.29
N THR A 55 -16.23 -0.83 10.22
CA THR A 55 -15.44 -2.07 10.33
C THR A 55 -14.04 -1.78 10.90
N LEU A 56 -13.37 -0.77 10.40
CA LEU A 56 -11.99 -0.43 10.78
C LEU A 56 -11.88 0.37 12.08
N GLN A 57 -12.99 0.90 12.60
CA GLN A 57 -13.06 1.74 13.81
C GLN A 57 -12.13 2.97 13.77
N THR A 58 -11.72 3.37 12.57
CA THR A 58 -10.84 4.53 12.33
C THR A 58 -11.15 5.15 10.97
N PRO A 59 -11.06 6.48 10.83
CA PRO A 59 -11.35 7.16 9.58
C PRO A 59 -10.42 6.73 8.45
N VAL A 60 -11.03 6.35 7.32
CA VAL A 60 -10.36 6.11 6.05
C VAL A 60 -10.93 7.09 5.02
N GLN A 61 -10.06 7.83 4.38
CA GLN A 61 -10.44 8.69 3.27
C GLN A 61 -10.51 7.85 2.00
N LEU A 62 -11.72 7.52 1.56
CA LEU A 62 -11.98 6.72 0.37
C LEU A 62 -12.32 7.61 -0.83
N THR A 63 -11.64 7.38 -1.96
CA THR A 63 -11.95 8.00 -3.25
C THR A 63 -12.26 6.89 -4.27
N LEU A 64 -13.36 7.07 -5.02
CA LEU A 64 -13.85 6.10 -5.99
C LEU A 64 -13.59 6.61 -7.41
N HIS A 65 -13.16 5.72 -8.29
CA HIS A 65 -12.89 6.01 -9.70
C HIS A 65 -13.55 4.94 -10.56
N ASP A 66 -14.15 5.34 -11.67
CA ASP A 66 -14.82 4.42 -12.59
C ASP A 66 -13.83 3.65 -13.47
N SER A 67 -12.60 4.12 -13.54
CA SER A 67 -11.56 3.53 -14.38
C SER A 67 -10.16 3.65 -13.78
N GLU A 68 -9.26 2.76 -14.20
CA GLU A 68 -7.85 2.81 -13.81
C GLU A 68 -7.14 4.12 -14.23
N PRO A 69 -7.32 4.66 -15.45
CA PRO A 69 -6.71 5.94 -15.80
C PRO A 69 -7.14 7.11 -14.91
N GLU A 70 -8.40 7.13 -14.47
CA GLU A 70 -8.89 8.14 -13.50
C GLU A 70 -8.22 7.97 -12.15
N LEU A 71 -8.13 6.73 -11.65
CA LEU A 71 -7.44 6.42 -10.41
C LEU A 71 -5.98 6.87 -10.48
N LEU A 72 -5.24 6.48 -11.53
CA LEU A 72 -3.83 6.85 -11.70
C LEU A 72 -3.61 8.35 -11.80
N THR A 73 -4.52 9.10 -12.43
CA THR A 73 -4.47 10.56 -12.54
C THR A 73 -4.65 11.23 -11.18
N GLU A 74 -5.65 10.78 -10.40
CA GLU A 74 -5.87 11.29 -9.04
C GLU A 74 -4.74 10.88 -8.10
N LEU A 75 -4.23 9.65 -8.22
CA LEU A 75 -3.06 9.17 -7.49
C LEU A 75 -1.84 10.07 -7.76
N ALA A 76 -1.54 10.37 -9.02
CA ALA A 76 -0.45 11.28 -9.38
C ALA A 76 -0.63 12.66 -8.76
N THR A 77 -1.85 13.20 -8.79
CA THR A 77 -2.18 14.47 -8.16
C THR A 77 -1.95 14.43 -6.65
N PHE A 78 -2.43 13.39 -5.98
CA PHE A 78 -2.23 13.21 -4.54
C PHE A 78 -0.76 13.10 -4.16
N VAL A 79 0.01 12.29 -4.88
CA VAL A 79 1.45 12.12 -4.62
C VAL A 79 2.17 13.46 -4.77
N THR A 80 1.97 14.16 -5.89
CA THR A 80 2.70 15.40 -6.20
C THR A 80 2.25 16.60 -5.36
N SER A 81 0.96 16.70 -5.01
CA SER A 81 0.44 17.83 -4.24
C SER A 81 0.48 17.62 -2.73
N THR A 82 0.53 16.38 -2.25
CA THR A 82 0.40 16.06 -0.84
C THR A 82 1.61 15.35 -0.27
N LEU A 83 2.06 14.25 -0.87
CA LEU A 83 3.16 13.46 -0.30
C LEU A 83 4.51 14.14 -0.50
N THR A 84 4.80 14.64 -1.70
CA THR A 84 6.08 15.30 -2.00
C THR A 84 6.27 16.65 -1.30
N GLN A 85 5.18 17.26 -0.82
CA GLN A 85 5.23 18.52 -0.05
C GLN A 85 5.56 18.28 1.43
N ARG A 86 5.71 17.04 1.85
CA ARG A 86 6.04 16.65 3.23
C ARG A 86 7.44 16.07 3.27
N ASP A 87 8.11 16.22 4.40
CA ASP A 87 9.33 15.44 4.71
C ASP A 87 8.91 13.99 4.98
N ALA A 88 8.64 13.23 3.93
CA ALA A 88 8.10 11.88 3.99
C ALA A 88 8.98 10.86 3.27
N LYS A 89 8.92 9.62 3.70
CA LYS A 89 9.44 8.45 3.01
C LYS A 89 8.31 7.46 2.72
N LEU A 90 8.32 6.91 1.53
CA LEU A 90 7.41 5.83 1.14
C LEU A 90 7.95 4.50 1.67
N VAL A 91 7.06 3.67 2.18
CA VAL A 91 7.42 2.39 2.78
C VAL A 91 6.46 1.31 2.30
N ALA A 92 6.97 0.20 1.80
CA ALA A 92 6.18 -0.97 1.45
C ALA A 92 6.78 -2.24 2.05
N TYR A 93 6.03 -3.33 2.06
CA TYR A 93 6.51 -4.65 2.40
C TYR A 93 6.64 -5.47 1.12
N ASN A 94 7.86 -5.72 0.65
CA ASN A 94 8.15 -6.37 -0.63
C ASN A 94 7.67 -5.59 -1.87
N GLY A 95 7.66 -4.26 -1.80
CA GLY A 95 7.14 -3.42 -2.91
C GLY A 95 8.10 -3.22 -4.07
N GLU A 96 9.43 -3.34 -3.88
CA GLU A 96 10.47 -3.06 -4.91
C GLU A 96 11.60 -4.08 -4.90
N ARG A 97 11.40 -5.25 -4.40
CA ARG A 97 12.47 -6.22 -4.20
C ARG A 97 12.82 -6.99 -5.47
N TRP A 98 14.12 -7.26 -5.67
CA TRP A 98 14.66 -8.05 -6.80
C TRP A 98 14.06 -9.45 -6.95
N ASN A 99 13.58 -10.06 -5.89
CA ASN A 99 13.12 -11.44 -5.87
C ASN A 99 11.59 -11.53 -5.75
N GLY A 100 10.84 -10.60 -6.35
CA GLY A 100 9.41 -10.69 -6.39
C GLY A 100 8.66 -9.52 -5.76
N GLY A 101 9.33 -8.37 -5.53
CA GLY A 101 8.63 -7.12 -5.21
C GLY A 101 7.69 -6.75 -6.35
N PHE A 102 6.47 -6.38 -6.02
CA PHE A 102 5.40 -6.29 -7.01
C PHE A 102 4.85 -4.88 -7.19
N ASP A 103 4.61 -4.15 -6.13
CA ASP A 103 3.79 -2.94 -6.15
C ASP A 103 4.34 -1.83 -7.06
N LEU A 104 5.58 -1.42 -6.82
CA LEU A 104 6.19 -0.34 -7.61
C LEU A 104 6.49 -0.75 -9.06
N PRO A 105 7.00 -1.96 -9.36
CA PRO A 105 7.09 -2.48 -10.72
C PRO A 105 5.74 -2.48 -11.45
N PHE A 106 4.67 -2.94 -10.80
CA PHE A 106 3.34 -2.96 -11.38
C PHE A 106 2.85 -1.53 -11.65
N LEU A 107 2.92 -0.63 -10.68
CA LEU A 107 2.55 0.78 -10.85
C LEU A 107 3.31 1.45 -12.00
N ARG A 108 4.63 1.25 -12.12
CA ARG A 108 5.41 1.78 -13.26
C ARG A 108 4.86 1.29 -14.59
N THR A 109 4.52 0.00 -14.66
CA THR A 109 3.92 -0.58 -15.87
C THR A 109 2.59 0.11 -16.20
N ARG A 110 1.72 0.32 -15.20
CA ARG A 110 0.43 0.97 -15.41
C ARG A 110 0.57 2.43 -15.81
N PHE A 111 1.42 3.21 -15.13
CA PHE A 111 1.71 4.60 -15.52
C PHE A 111 2.26 4.69 -16.95
N CYS A 112 3.21 3.82 -17.29
CA CYS A 112 3.77 3.76 -18.65
C CYS A 112 2.71 3.40 -19.69
N THR A 113 1.90 2.38 -19.45
CA THR A 113 0.85 1.91 -20.37
C THR A 113 -0.19 3.01 -20.65
N HIS A 114 -0.50 3.84 -19.66
CA HIS A 114 -1.44 4.96 -19.82
C HIS A 114 -0.78 6.27 -20.23
N GLY A 115 0.53 6.28 -20.48
CA GLY A 115 1.26 7.48 -20.89
C GLY A 115 1.29 8.60 -19.85
N LEU A 116 1.23 8.23 -18.58
CA LEU A 116 1.27 9.14 -17.44
C LEU A 116 2.69 9.26 -16.89
N GLU A 117 3.03 10.44 -16.35
CA GLU A 117 4.32 10.66 -15.69
C GLU A 117 4.41 9.93 -14.37
N TRP A 118 5.61 9.47 -14.01
CA TRP A 118 5.88 8.81 -12.73
C TRP A 118 5.89 9.80 -11.56
N PRO A 119 4.91 9.74 -10.62
CA PRO A 119 4.76 10.79 -9.61
C PRO A 119 5.64 10.60 -8.37
N PHE A 120 6.19 9.38 -8.14
CA PHE A 120 6.89 9.03 -6.90
C PHE A 120 8.37 9.41 -6.90
N GLY A 121 8.90 10.00 -7.97
CA GLY A 121 10.33 10.21 -8.19
C GLY A 121 11.06 10.92 -7.05
N THR A 122 10.43 11.88 -6.40
CA THR A 122 11.06 12.67 -5.33
C THR A 122 10.89 12.06 -3.93
N LEU A 123 10.16 10.95 -3.79
CA LEU A 123 9.98 10.28 -2.50
C LEU A 123 11.10 9.27 -2.27
N PRO A 124 11.84 9.38 -1.15
CA PRO A 124 12.70 8.29 -0.72
C PRO A 124 11.86 7.07 -0.34
N TYR A 125 12.37 5.88 -0.65
CA TYR A 125 11.68 4.61 -0.45
C TYR A 125 12.48 3.65 0.42
N VAL A 126 11.79 2.93 1.29
CA VAL A 126 12.33 1.84 2.11
C VAL A 126 11.45 0.61 1.96
N ASP A 127 12.06 -0.54 1.65
CA ASP A 127 11.39 -1.83 1.73
C ASP A 127 11.56 -2.42 3.13
N VAL A 128 10.45 -2.60 3.83
CA VAL A 128 10.44 -3.08 5.21
C VAL A 128 10.82 -4.55 5.30
N MET A 129 10.41 -5.37 4.32
CA MET A 129 10.76 -6.78 4.28
C MET A 129 12.29 -6.97 4.27
N ASP A 130 13.02 -6.15 3.50
CA ASP A 130 14.49 -6.17 3.46
C ASP A 130 15.13 -5.97 4.85
N VAL A 131 14.50 -5.17 5.72
CA VAL A 131 14.98 -4.91 7.09
C VAL A 131 14.72 -6.14 7.96
N PHE A 132 13.51 -6.70 7.90
CA PHE A 132 13.15 -7.85 8.74
C PHE A 132 13.96 -9.08 8.39
N GLU A 133 14.12 -9.42 7.13
CA GLU A 133 14.95 -10.55 6.70
C GLU A 133 16.43 -10.46 7.16
N LYS A 134 16.95 -9.25 7.28
CA LYS A 134 18.36 -9.06 7.60
C LYS A 134 18.63 -8.82 9.09
N ARG A 135 17.64 -8.35 9.84
CA ARG A 135 17.85 -7.82 11.20
C ARG A 135 17.01 -8.48 12.27
N PHE A 136 15.98 -9.22 11.89
CA PHE A 136 15.13 -9.92 12.83
C PHE A 136 15.20 -11.43 12.59
N ASN A 137 15.00 -12.22 13.64
CA ASN A 137 14.92 -13.67 13.56
C ASN A 137 13.46 -14.07 13.71
N THR A 138 12.72 -13.99 12.62
CA THR A 138 11.31 -14.39 12.53
C THR A 138 11.19 -15.78 11.89
N SER A 139 10.13 -16.52 12.25
CA SER A 139 9.81 -17.82 11.64
C SER A 139 9.03 -17.64 10.34
N GLU A 140 8.32 -16.52 10.22
CA GLU A 140 7.49 -16.15 9.08
C GLU A 140 8.19 -15.05 8.26
N ASP A 141 7.88 -15.02 6.96
CA ASP A 141 8.38 -14.03 6.01
C ASP A 141 7.27 -13.20 5.36
N SER A 142 6.01 -13.61 5.48
CA SER A 142 4.85 -12.85 5.01
C SER A 142 4.57 -11.65 5.91
N LEU A 143 3.95 -10.60 5.34
CA LEU A 143 3.58 -9.39 6.08
C LEU A 143 2.72 -9.71 7.31
N SER A 144 1.66 -10.50 7.14
CA SER A 144 0.76 -10.90 8.24
C SER A 144 1.45 -11.81 9.26
N GLY A 145 2.34 -12.70 8.80
CA GLY A 145 3.10 -13.61 9.65
C GLY A 145 4.07 -12.85 10.55
N VAL A 146 4.93 -12.02 9.98
CA VAL A 146 5.90 -11.19 10.74
C VAL A 146 5.19 -10.24 11.70
N TYR A 147 4.09 -9.61 11.25
CA TYR A 147 3.27 -8.75 12.10
C TYR A 147 2.69 -9.55 13.28
N GLY A 148 2.11 -10.72 13.03
CA GLY A 148 1.52 -11.58 14.05
C GLY A 148 2.53 -12.05 15.08
N GLU A 149 3.74 -12.41 14.63
CA GLU A 149 4.83 -12.91 15.50
C GLU A 149 5.40 -11.81 16.42
N LEU A 150 5.55 -10.58 15.91
CA LEU A 150 6.28 -9.53 16.64
C LEU A 150 5.40 -8.46 17.29
N ILE A 151 4.17 -8.25 16.82
CA ILE A 151 3.29 -7.18 17.28
C ILE A 151 1.99 -7.75 17.86
N GLY A 152 1.37 -8.70 17.17
CA GLY A 152 0.15 -9.37 17.63
C GLY A 152 -0.89 -9.56 16.53
N SER A 153 -2.05 -10.14 16.86
CA SER A 153 -3.05 -10.57 15.88
C SER A 153 -4.04 -9.47 15.44
N GLY A 154 -4.09 -8.32 16.11
CA GLY A 154 -5.20 -7.38 15.96
C GLY A 154 -5.55 -6.96 14.52
N LEU A 155 -4.55 -6.68 13.68
CA LEU A 155 -4.81 -6.37 12.25
C LEU A 155 -5.03 -7.64 11.42
N ASN A 156 -4.51 -8.79 11.83
CA ASN A 156 -4.79 -10.07 11.18
C ASN A 156 -6.24 -10.51 11.43
N ASP A 157 -6.78 -10.24 12.62
CA ASP A 157 -8.16 -10.55 12.96
C ASP A 157 -9.17 -9.65 12.21
N LEU A 158 -8.74 -8.47 11.75
CA LEU A 158 -9.53 -7.55 10.93
C LEU A 158 -9.52 -7.90 9.44
N ASP A 159 -8.49 -8.58 8.98
CA ASP A 159 -8.34 -8.94 7.58
C ASP A 159 -9.38 -10.02 7.19
N PRO A 160 -10.24 -9.74 6.20
CA PRO A 160 -11.28 -10.69 5.81
C PRO A 160 -10.75 -11.86 4.95
N PHE A 161 -9.49 -11.77 4.47
CA PHE A 161 -8.94 -12.75 3.54
C PHE A 161 -7.94 -13.70 4.20
N ALA A 162 -8.04 -14.95 3.84
CA ALA A 162 -7.03 -15.97 4.17
C ALA A 162 -5.95 -16.07 3.06
N ASP A 163 -6.29 -15.66 1.85
CA ASP A 163 -5.43 -15.71 0.66
C ASP A 163 -5.64 -14.43 -0.17
N SER A 164 -4.56 -13.80 -0.63
CA SER A 164 -4.60 -12.59 -1.46
C SER A 164 -5.35 -12.76 -2.78
N GLY A 165 -5.46 -13.99 -3.30
CA GLY A 165 -6.28 -14.29 -4.49
C GLY A 165 -7.77 -14.02 -4.31
N GLU A 166 -8.28 -13.94 -3.08
CA GLU A 166 -9.67 -13.58 -2.78
C GLU A 166 -9.97 -12.14 -3.19
N ALA A 167 -8.98 -11.24 -3.18
CA ALA A 167 -9.11 -9.84 -3.58
C ALA A 167 -9.66 -9.68 -5.00
N VAL A 168 -9.19 -10.49 -5.94
CA VAL A 168 -9.67 -10.47 -7.34
C VAL A 168 -11.15 -10.85 -7.41
N THR A 169 -11.53 -11.93 -6.73
CA THR A 169 -12.90 -12.45 -6.74
C THR A 169 -13.90 -11.44 -6.16
N VAL A 170 -13.55 -10.76 -5.06
CA VAL A 170 -14.46 -9.78 -4.44
C VAL A 170 -14.51 -8.48 -5.25
N TRP A 171 -13.43 -8.08 -5.91
CA TRP A 171 -13.46 -6.93 -6.82
C TRP A 171 -14.39 -7.19 -8.01
N GLU A 172 -14.28 -8.34 -8.68
CA GLU A 172 -15.15 -8.75 -9.79
C GLU A 172 -16.62 -8.84 -9.38
N ALA A 173 -16.89 -9.22 -8.14
CA ALA A 173 -18.24 -9.26 -7.58
C ALA A 173 -18.78 -7.89 -7.14
N GLY A 174 -17.97 -6.83 -7.19
CA GLY A 174 -18.31 -5.49 -6.67
C GLY A 174 -18.40 -5.41 -5.15
N ALA A 175 -17.83 -6.38 -4.44
CA ALA A 175 -17.80 -6.45 -2.98
C ALA A 175 -16.58 -5.68 -2.43
N TYR A 176 -16.61 -4.35 -2.52
CA TYR A 176 -15.44 -3.51 -2.26
C TYR A 176 -15.08 -3.32 -0.79
N GLU A 177 -16.01 -3.50 0.15
CA GLU A 177 -15.73 -3.32 1.57
C GLU A 177 -14.65 -4.29 2.09
N PRO A 178 -14.72 -5.62 1.88
CA PRO A 178 -13.66 -6.53 2.29
C PRO A 178 -12.33 -6.24 1.59
N LEU A 179 -12.34 -5.89 0.30
CA LEU A 179 -11.14 -5.52 -0.45
C LEU A 179 -10.41 -4.31 0.16
N ILE A 180 -11.16 -3.25 0.48
CA ILE A 180 -10.60 -2.06 1.13
C ILE A 180 -10.11 -2.39 2.54
N THR A 181 -10.83 -3.22 3.28
CA THR A 181 -10.44 -3.63 4.64
C THR A 181 -9.12 -4.39 4.63
N HIS A 182 -8.94 -5.30 3.68
CA HIS A 182 -7.69 -6.03 3.45
C HIS A 182 -6.52 -5.07 3.18
N ASN A 183 -6.63 -4.24 2.15
CA ASN A 183 -5.59 -3.27 1.80
C ASN A 183 -5.24 -2.34 2.98
N VAL A 184 -6.25 -1.86 3.75
CA VAL A 184 -6.00 -1.03 4.93
C VAL A 184 -5.30 -1.82 6.04
N ALA A 185 -5.60 -3.10 6.21
CA ALA A 185 -4.86 -3.94 7.16
C ALA A 185 -3.38 -4.05 6.76
N ASP A 186 -3.08 -4.22 5.48
CA ASP A 186 -1.72 -4.37 4.98
C ASP A 186 -0.89 -3.08 5.07
N ILE A 187 -1.43 -1.93 4.70
CA ILE A 187 -0.72 -0.65 4.88
C ILE A 187 -0.47 -0.33 6.36
N ARG A 188 -1.38 -0.71 7.26
CA ARG A 188 -1.19 -0.52 8.71
C ARG A 188 -0.19 -1.49 9.31
N ARG A 189 -0.18 -2.77 8.88
CA ARG A 189 0.84 -3.75 9.26
C ARG A 189 2.23 -3.26 8.83
N THR A 190 2.35 -2.82 7.58
CA THR A 190 3.59 -2.27 7.01
C THR A 190 4.10 -1.08 7.81
N ARG A 191 3.24 -0.12 8.16
CA ARG A 191 3.61 1.01 8.99
C ARG A 191 4.03 0.57 10.40
N ALA A 192 3.27 -0.31 11.03
CA ALA A 192 3.58 -0.79 12.39
C ALA A 192 4.92 -1.54 12.44
N LEU A 193 5.22 -2.36 11.43
CA LEU A 193 6.51 -3.02 11.29
C LEU A 193 7.66 -2.02 11.07
N MET A 194 7.46 -0.99 10.24
CA MET A 194 8.47 0.06 10.08
C MET A 194 8.74 0.79 11.39
N GLU A 195 7.70 1.17 12.13
CA GLU A 195 7.83 1.80 13.45
C GLU A 195 8.55 0.88 14.47
N LEU A 196 8.29 -0.43 14.40
CA LEU A 196 8.99 -1.42 15.21
C LEU A 196 10.47 -1.47 14.83
N ALA A 197 10.80 -1.58 13.54
CA ALA A 197 12.17 -1.62 13.07
C ALA A 197 12.95 -0.35 13.48
N GLU A 198 12.36 0.83 13.39
CA GLU A 198 12.99 2.10 13.80
C GLU A 198 13.40 2.14 15.29
N ARG A 199 12.75 1.36 16.14
CA ARG A 199 13.09 1.27 17.58
C ARG A 199 14.28 0.36 17.86
N TYR A 200 14.53 -0.64 17.00
CA TYR A 200 15.52 -1.69 17.27
C TYR A 200 16.70 -1.68 16.31
N CYS A 201 16.56 -1.09 15.13
CA CYS A 201 17.61 -1.07 14.11
C CYS A 201 18.34 0.27 14.07
N SER A 202 19.59 0.23 13.63
CA SER A 202 20.38 1.45 13.40
C SER A 202 19.94 2.12 12.09
N LYS A 203 20.22 3.42 11.94
CA LYS A 203 19.90 4.16 10.70
C LYS A 203 20.55 3.55 9.46
N SER A 204 21.71 2.91 9.60
CA SER A 204 22.42 2.25 8.51
C SER A 204 21.78 0.93 8.06
N ASP A 205 20.85 0.38 8.83
CA ASP A 205 20.14 -0.86 8.47
C ASP A 205 19.03 -0.63 7.46
N PHE A 206 18.57 0.62 7.32
CA PHE A 206 17.57 1.01 6.35
C PHE A 206 18.20 1.40 5.02
N SER A 207 18.01 0.58 3.99
CA SER A 207 18.46 0.88 2.64
C SER A 207 17.46 1.82 1.95
N MET A 208 17.66 3.13 2.15
CA MET A 208 16.81 4.13 1.50
C MET A 208 17.18 4.23 0.02
N LYS A 209 16.20 4.04 -0.85
CA LYS A 209 16.33 4.07 -2.31
C LYS A 209 15.71 5.35 -2.87
N SER A 210 16.25 5.84 -3.99
CA SER A 210 15.60 6.86 -4.81
C SER A 210 14.65 6.18 -5.80
N LEU A 211 13.47 6.74 -5.98
CA LEU A 211 12.52 6.36 -7.04
C LEU A 211 12.61 7.32 -8.24
N GLU A 212 13.58 8.25 -8.23
CA GLU A 212 13.76 9.28 -9.26
C GLU A 212 14.17 8.64 -10.59
N PRO A 213 13.44 8.92 -11.69
CA PRO A 213 13.85 8.51 -13.02
C PRO A 213 15.20 9.12 -13.40
N VAL A 214 15.93 8.43 -14.28
CA VAL A 214 17.25 8.91 -14.75
C VAL A 214 17.13 10.09 -15.71
N ILE A 215 16.01 10.27 -16.35
CA ILE A 215 15.64 11.35 -17.27
C ILE A 215 14.15 11.63 -17.22
#